data_927f8fdb638df4323eab5e0766aeb380
#
_entry.id   927f8fdb638df4323eab5e0766aeb380
#
_cell.length_a   1.000
_cell.length_b   1.000
_cell.length_c   1.000
_cell.angle_alpha   90.00
_cell.angle_beta   90.00
_cell.angle_gamma   90.00
#
_symmetry.space_group_name_H-M   'P 1'
#
loop_
_entity.id
_entity.type
_entity.pdbx_description
1 polymer ?
#
loop_
_entity_poly.entity_id
_entity_poly.type
_entity_poly.pdbx_seq_one_letter_code
_entity_poly.pdbx_strand_id
1 'polypeptide(L)'
;MRVGLVLEGGAMRGMFTAGVLDVFMENNIKVTDIVGVSAGTLFGINYVSKQPKRALRYNLRYINDNRYMSIKSLMRTGNLINKDFTYYKLPFQLDVFDNKTFKQSDINFFATVTNIETGEASEIIEINGKKYLDGGIANSIPVDYFEKQNYDKIIVILTRPIDYRKKKSTGVQFKVAYGKYPKLIEKLENRYQDYNNTVERIVKLEKQGKVLVIRPDEEITIKRLEKDTDKLQHVYDLGIKNGKESIERVKNYLAE
;
A
#
# COMPACT_ATOMS: atom_id res chain seq x y z
N MET A 1 -6.00 -4.12 23.72
CA MET A 1 -6.72 -4.20 22.43
C MET A 1 -5.70 -4.20 21.29
N ARG A 2 -5.75 -5.18 20.41
CA ARG A 2 -4.91 -5.29 19.21
C ARG A 2 -5.64 -4.68 18.02
N VAL A 3 -5.06 -3.64 17.43
CA VAL A 3 -5.65 -2.92 16.29
C VAL A 3 -4.77 -3.09 15.07
N GLY A 4 -5.27 -3.78 14.05
CA GLY A 4 -4.60 -3.97 12.77
C GLY A 4 -5.00 -2.90 11.75
N LEU A 5 -4.02 -2.36 11.03
CA LEU A 5 -4.25 -1.45 9.92
C LEU A 5 -3.74 -2.04 8.62
N VAL A 6 -4.63 -2.27 7.67
CA VAL A 6 -4.33 -2.83 6.34
C VAL A 6 -4.26 -1.71 5.31
N LEU A 7 -3.15 -1.64 4.58
CA LEU A 7 -2.91 -0.62 3.54
C LEU A 7 -2.80 -1.26 2.16
N GLU A 8 -3.79 -1.03 1.30
CA GLU A 8 -3.82 -1.57 -0.07
C GLU A 8 -2.65 -1.06 -0.91
N GLY A 9 -2.13 -1.93 -1.78
CA GLY A 9 -1.18 -1.58 -2.81
C GLY A 9 -1.85 -0.92 -4.02
N GLY A 10 -1.42 0.30 -4.38
CA GLY A 10 -2.10 1.08 -5.43
C GLY A 10 -1.22 1.97 -6.31
N ALA A 11 0.11 1.85 -6.26
CA ALA A 11 1.03 2.80 -6.89
C ALA A 11 0.63 4.25 -6.54
N MET A 12 0.51 5.19 -7.51
CA MET A 12 0.21 6.60 -7.21
C MET A 12 -1.19 6.83 -6.62
N ARG A 13 -2.14 5.89 -6.73
CA ARG A 13 -3.40 5.98 -5.98
C ARG A 13 -3.20 5.91 -4.46
N GLY A 14 -2.06 5.39 -4.00
CA GLY A 14 -1.68 5.40 -2.60
C GLY A 14 -1.55 6.81 -1.98
N MET A 15 -1.52 7.89 -2.79
CA MET A 15 -1.64 9.25 -2.28
C MET A 15 -2.93 9.44 -1.46
N PHE A 16 -4.03 8.76 -1.82
CA PHE A 16 -5.23 8.68 -1.01
C PHE A 16 -4.93 8.13 0.39
N THR A 17 -4.24 6.99 0.44
CA THR A 17 -3.81 6.38 1.70
C THR A 17 -2.95 7.33 2.53
N ALA A 18 -2.01 8.05 1.89
CA ALA A 18 -1.17 9.03 2.58
C ALA A 18 -2.01 10.17 3.21
N GLY A 19 -3.03 10.67 2.50
CA GLY A 19 -3.95 11.67 3.03
C GLY A 19 -4.74 11.17 4.24
N VAL A 20 -5.29 9.96 4.17
CA VAL A 20 -6.01 9.34 5.31
C VAL A 20 -5.10 9.16 6.52
N LEU A 21 -3.86 8.69 6.31
CA LEU A 21 -2.88 8.49 7.39
C LEU A 21 -2.46 9.79 8.06
N ASP A 22 -2.38 10.89 7.31
CA ASP A 22 -2.09 12.20 7.88
C ASP A 22 -3.23 12.68 8.78
N VAL A 23 -4.49 12.45 8.41
CA VAL A 23 -5.65 12.71 9.28
C VAL A 23 -5.61 11.82 10.53
N PHE A 24 -5.18 10.57 10.42
CA PHE A 24 -5.01 9.69 11.56
C PHE A 24 -3.95 10.21 12.52
N MET A 25 -2.81 10.72 12.01
CA MET A 25 -1.77 11.36 12.83
C MET A 25 -2.29 12.62 13.53
N GLU A 26 -2.99 13.50 12.81
CA GLU A 26 -3.60 14.73 13.36
C GLU A 26 -4.60 14.44 14.49
N ASN A 27 -5.30 13.31 14.43
CA ASN A 27 -6.30 12.90 15.40
C ASN A 27 -5.79 11.86 16.42
N ASN A 28 -4.49 11.59 16.46
CA ASN A 28 -3.88 10.63 17.39
C ASN A 28 -4.53 9.23 17.35
N ILE A 29 -5.02 8.79 16.20
CA ILE A 29 -5.51 7.42 16.04
C ILE A 29 -4.36 6.45 16.28
N LYS A 30 -4.55 5.48 17.15
CA LYS A 30 -3.51 4.51 17.51
C LYS A 30 -3.85 3.13 16.93
N VAL A 31 -2.85 2.50 16.32
CA VAL A 31 -2.90 1.10 15.89
C VAL A 31 -1.71 0.36 16.49
N THR A 32 -1.83 -0.95 16.67
CA THR A 32 -0.74 -1.77 17.20
C THR A 32 0.12 -2.38 16.10
N ASP A 33 -0.50 -2.67 14.96
CA ASP A 33 0.15 -3.38 13.86
C ASP A 33 -0.32 -2.83 12.51
N ILE A 34 0.59 -2.74 11.55
CA ILE A 34 0.30 -2.30 10.19
C ILE A 34 0.81 -3.36 9.21
N VAL A 35 -0.02 -3.73 8.24
CA VAL A 35 0.41 -4.51 7.08
C VAL A 35 0.17 -3.71 5.80
N GLY A 36 1.20 -3.49 5.03
CA GLY A 36 1.14 -2.71 3.79
C GLY A 36 1.61 -3.48 2.56
N VAL A 37 1.12 -3.07 1.40
CA VAL A 37 1.52 -3.61 0.10
C VAL A 37 2.01 -2.48 -0.80
N SER A 38 3.22 -2.60 -1.38
CA SER A 38 3.72 -1.64 -2.38
C SER A 38 3.63 -0.17 -1.87
N ALA A 39 2.84 0.67 -2.52
CA ALA A 39 2.61 2.06 -2.09
C ALA A 39 2.04 2.16 -0.66
N GLY A 40 1.19 1.23 -0.24
CA GLY A 40 0.68 1.16 1.14
C GLY A 40 1.83 1.00 2.15
N THR A 41 2.83 0.17 1.83
CA THR A 41 4.06 0.05 2.64
C THR A 41 4.87 1.35 2.63
N LEU A 42 5.15 1.91 1.44
CA LEU A 42 5.99 3.10 1.30
C LEU A 42 5.40 4.35 1.96
N PHE A 43 4.09 4.46 2.01
CA PHE A 43 3.43 5.60 2.64
C PHE A 43 3.10 5.34 4.12
N GLY A 44 2.81 4.08 4.46
CA GLY A 44 2.53 3.66 5.83
C GLY A 44 3.70 3.87 6.80
N ILE A 45 4.95 3.73 6.35
CA ILE A 45 6.13 3.99 7.19
C ILE A 45 6.17 5.43 7.73
N ASN A 46 5.57 6.41 7.01
CA ASN A 46 5.53 7.81 7.46
C ASN A 46 4.56 8.01 8.63
N TYR A 47 3.50 7.20 8.72
CA TYR A 47 2.64 7.17 9.89
C TYR A 47 3.38 6.67 11.14
N VAL A 48 4.15 5.57 11.01
CA VAL A 48 4.94 5.01 12.11
C VAL A 48 6.05 5.97 12.57
N SER A 49 6.71 6.64 11.61
CA SER A 49 7.75 7.64 11.89
C SER A 49 7.20 9.03 12.28
N LYS A 50 5.87 9.19 12.36
CA LYS A 50 5.19 10.46 12.70
C LYS A 50 5.61 11.62 11.81
N GLN A 51 5.71 11.39 10.50
CA GLN A 51 6.11 12.38 9.51
C GLN A 51 4.95 12.74 8.57
N PRO A 52 3.97 13.58 9.01
CA PRO A 52 2.85 13.99 8.18
C PRO A 52 3.34 14.72 6.91
N LYS A 53 2.59 14.58 5.83
CA LYS A 53 2.86 15.17 4.52
C LYS A 53 4.18 14.74 3.86
N ARG A 54 5.00 13.89 4.51
CA ARG A 54 6.27 13.49 3.92
C ARG A 54 6.05 12.72 2.60
N ALA A 55 5.08 11.78 2.57
CA ALA A 55 4.75 11.06 1.35
C ALA A 55 4.35 11.99 0.21
N LEU A 56 3.51 12.97 0.46
CA LEU A 56 3.11 13.98 -0.52
C LEU A 56 4.32 14.81 -0.98
N ARG A 57 5.05 15.39 -0.04
CA ARG A 57 6.15 16.33 -0.29
C ARG A 57 7.22 15.76 -1.21
N TYR A 58 7.74 14.55 -0.94
CA TYR A 58 8.76 13.98 -1.79
C TYR A 58 8.23 13.52 -3.15
N ASN A 59 6.98 13.05 -3.23
CA ASN A 59 6.39 12.70 -4.51
C ASN A 59 6.20 13.94 -5.39
N LEU A 60 5.56 15.01 -4.89
CA LEU A 60 5.41 16.25 -5.67
C LEU A 60 6.75 16.82 -6.12
N ARG A 61 7.77 16.76 -5.26
CA ARG A 61 9.09 17.33 -5.56
C ARG A 61 9.88 16.52 -6.58
N TYR A 62 9.78 15.18 -6.55
CA TYR A 62 10.69 14.31 -7.30
C TYR A 62 10.02 13.44 -8.37
N ILE A 63 8.70 13.44 -8.51
CA ILE A 63 8.01 12.58 -9.48
C ILE A 63 8.47 12.81 -10.93
N ASN A 64 8.85 14.04 -11.25
CA ASN A 64 9.36 14.43 -12.57
C ASN A 64 10.91 14.35 -12.67
N ASP A 65 11.59 13.97 -11.59
CA ASP A 65 13.03 13.74 -11.60
C ASP A 65 13.33 12.34 -12.18
N ASN A 66 14.05 12.31 -13.29
CA ASN A 66 14.42 11.03 -13.94
C ASN A 66 15.28 10.12 -13.05
N ARG A 67 15.87 10.66 -11.97
CA ARG A 67 16.61 9.88 -10.96
C ARG A 67 15.67 9.19 -9.98
N TYR A 68 14.44 9.67 -9.80
CA TYR A 68 13.45 9.04 -8.92
C TYR A 68 12.75 7.90 -9.63
N MET A 69 12.14 8.16 -10.80
CA MET A 69 11.36 7.18 -11.54
C MET A 69 11.46 7.44 -13.05
N SER A 70 11.97 6.47 -13.83
CA SER A 70 12.07 6.65 -15.28
C SER A 70 12.03 5.35 -16.06
N ILE A 71 11.52 5.44 -17.32
CA ILE A 71 11.58 4.35 -18.31
C ILE A 71 13.04 3.99 -18.61
N LYS A 72 13.97 4.96 -18.59
CA LYS A 72 15.40 4.72 -18.77
C LYS A 72 15.98 3.86 -17.64
N SER A 73 15.52 4.04 -16.40
CA SER A 73 15.87 3.16 -15.28
C SER A 73 15.35 1.73 -15.54
N LEU A 74 14.10 1.60 -15.99
CA LEU A 74 13.50 0.30 -16.34
C LEU A 74 14.33 -0.44 -17.40
N MET A 75 14.71 0.24 -18.49
CA MET A 75 15.51 -0.36 -19.56
C MET A 75 16.93 -0.74 -19.11
N ARG A 76 17.54 0.03 -18.21
CA ARG A 76 18.92 -0.18 -17.77
C ARG A 76 19.03 -1.21 -16.65
N THR A 77 18.07 -1.26 -15.74
CA THR A 77 18.18 -2.01 -14.47
C THR A 77 17.06 -3.04 -14.26
N GLY A 78 16.07 -3.08 -15.17
CA GLY A 78 14.83 -3.86 -14.98
C GLY A 78 13.90 -3.27 -13.91
N ASN A 79 14.26 -2.15 -13.28
CA ASN A 79 13.48 -1.49 -12.24
C ASN A 79 13.07 -0.08 -12.69
N LEU A 80 11.78 0.20 -12.57
CA LEU A 80 11.24 1.52 -12.90
C LEU A 80 11.74 2.61 -11.92
N ILE A 81 11.90 2.24 -10.66
CA ILE A 81 12.40 3.08 -9.58
C ILE A 81 13.92 2.90 -9.48
N ASN A 82 14.64 4.03 -9.48
CA ASN A 82 16.08 4.01 -9.25
C ASN A 82 16.33 3.75 -7.75
N LYS A 83 16.90 2.58 -7.46
CA LYS A 83 17.13 2.12 -6.08
C LYS A 83 18.04 3.06 -5.29
N ASP A 84 19.13 3.51 -5.91
CA ASP A 84 20.12 4.37 -5.23
C ASP A 84 19.52 5.71 -4.84
N PHE A 85 18.72 6.29 -5.75
CA PHE A 85 18.05 7.55 -5.45
C PHE A 85 16.95 7.38 -4.40
N THR A 86 16.07 6.38 -4.59
CA THR A 86 14.83 6.23 -3.79
C THR A 86 15.10 5.65 -2.41
N TYR A 87 16.03 4.69 -2.28
CA TYR A 87 16.27 4.00 -1.01
C TYR A 87 17.46 4.54 -0.22
N TYR A 88 18.34 5.33 -0.86
CA TYR A 88 19.50 5.89 -0.17
C TYR A 88 19.51 7.41 -0.20
N LYS A 89 19.48 8.04 -1.38
CA LYS A 89 19.63 9.49 -1.47
C LYS A 89 18.42 10.25 -0.93
N LEU A 90 17.22 9.83 -1.31
CA LEU A 90 15.99 10.48 -0.87
C LEU A 90 15.83 10.41 0.67
N PRO A 91 15.81 9.23 1.31
CA PRO A 91 15.51 9.11 2.74
C PRO A 91 16.66 9.52 3.67
N PHE A 92 17.89 9.63 3.17
CA PHE A 92 19.02 10.00 4.02
C PHE A 92 19.56 11.40 3.77
N GLN A 93 19.22 12.05 2.65
CA GLN A 93 19.80 13.34 2.27
C GLN A 93 18.79 14.39 1.83
N LEU A 94 17.74 14.02 1.07
CA LEU A 94 16.86 14.97 0.38
C LEU A 94 15.55 15.24 1.11
N ASP A 95 14.94 14.20 1.67
CA ASP A 95 13.76 14.26 2.52
C ASP A 95 13.90 13.19 3.60
N VAL A 96 14.63 13.56 4.65
CA VAL A 96 15.16 12.62 5.64
C VAL A 96 14.02 11.85 6.33
N PHE A 97 14.17 10.53 6.33
CA PHE A 97 13.28 9.63 7.04
C PHE A 97 13.72 9.51 8.51
N ASP A 98 12.79 9.70 9.43
CA ASP A 98 13.07 9.58 10.86
C ASP A 98 13.16 8.12 11.30
N ASN A 99 14.31 7.52 11.04
CA ASN A 99 14.65 6.15 11.47
C ASN A 99 14.59 5.97 12.99
N LYS A 100 14.86 7.03 13.76
CA LYS A 100 14.86 6.94 15.22
C LYS A 100 13.42 6.74 15.72
N THR A 101 12.50 7.62 15.33
CA THR A 101 11.09 7.50 15.70
C THR A 101 10.49 6.19 15.19
N PHE A 102 10.81 5.79 13.95
CA PHE A 102 10.34 4.52 13.39
C PHE A 102 10.78 3.31 14.25
N LYS A 103 12.05 3.23 14.61
CA LYS A 103 12.62 2.11 15.40
C LYS A 103 12.16 2.10 16.86
N GLN A 104 11.81 3.26 17.40
CA GLN A 104 11.32 3.41 18.78
C GLN A 104 9.79 3.28 18.88
N SER A 105 9.10 3.09 17.77
CA SER A 105 7.65 2.89 17.75
C SER A 105 7.28 1.51 18.28
N ASP A 106 6.20 1.45 19.05
CA ASP A 106 5.58 0.19 19.51
C ASP A 106 4.71 -0.46 18.41
N ILE A 107 4.63 0.15 17.22
CA ILE A 107 3.84 -0.37 16.10
C ILE A 107 4.67 -1.40 15.33
N ASN A 108 4.18 -2.64 15.25
CA ASN A 108 4.76 -3.63 14.36
C ASN A 108 4.38 -3.30 12.91
N PHE A 109 5.37 -3.26 12.03
CA PHE A 109 5.15 -2.91 10.63
C PHE A 109 5.55 -4.06 9.70
N PHE A 110 4.60 -4.55 8.91
CA PHE A 110 4.79 -5.67 7.99
C PHE A 110 4.65 -5.22 6.54
N ALA A 111 5.57 -5.66 5.69
CA ALA A 111 5.52 -5.44 4.25
C ALA A 111 5.17 -6.74 3.54
N THR A 112 4.08 -6.75 2.78
CA THR A 112 3.73 -7.91 1.96
C THR A 112 4.58 -7.96 0.70
N VAL A 113 5.19 -9.10 0.44
CA VAL A 113 5.99 -9.40 -0.76
C VAL A 113 5.50 -10.70 -1.41
N THR A 114 5.83 -10.91 -2.68
CA THR A 114 5.51 -12.15 -3.40
C THR A 114 6.78 -12.96 -3.59
N ASN A 115 6.82 -14.20 -3.07
CA ASN A 115 7.91 -15.12 -3.33
C ASN A 115 7.89 -15.54 -4.81
N ILE A 116 9.00 -15.38 -5.52
CA ILE A 116 9.05 -15.63 -6.96
C ILE A 116 8.95 -17.13 -7.31
N GLU A 117 9.36 -18.01 -6.40
CA GLU A 117 9.38 -19.46 -6.62
C GLU A 117 8.01 -20.09 -6.34
N THR A 118 7.35 -19.66 -5.27
CA THR A 118 6.06 -20.23 -4.84
C THR A 118 4.86 -19.44 -5.37
N GLY A 119 5.04 -18.17 -5.76
CA GLY A 119 3.97 -17.25 -6.10
C GLY A 119 3.13 -16.80 -4.90
N GLU A 120 3.47 -17.20 -3.68
CA GLU A 120 2.71 -16.91 -2.47
C GLU A 120 3.08 -15.56 -1.85
N ALA A 121 2.14 -14.95 -1.15
CA ALA A 121 2.40 -13.79 -0.33
C ALA A 121 3.17 -14.19 0.93
N SER A 122 4.07 -13.33 1.36
CA SER A 122 4.81 -13.46 2.61
C SER A 122 4.94 -12.07 3.24
N GLU A 123 4.62 -11.97 4.50
CA GLU A 123 4.80 -10.76 5.31
C GLU A 123 6.16 -10.88 6.02
N ILE A 124 7.20 -10.29 5.42
CA ILE A 124 8.58 -10.51 5.85
C ILE A 124 9.14 -9.30 6.56
N ILE A 125 9.84 -9.59 7.66
CA ILE A 125 10.77 -8.66 8.34
C ILE A 125 12.20 -8.87 7.81
N GLU A 126 12.52 -10.06 7.26
CA GLU A 126 13.89 -10.45 6.85
C GLU A 126 13.90 -11.23 5.54
N ILE A 127 14.80 -10.86 4.60
CA ILE A 127 14.88 -11.43 3.25
C ILE A 127 16.15 -12.29 3.14
N ASN A 128 16.09 -13.53 3.60
CA ASN A 128 17.24 -14.44 3.60
C ASN A 128 17.45 -15.15 2.25
N GLY A 129 18.23 -14.55 1.36
CA GLY A 129 18.70 -15.20 0.13
C GLY A 129 17.62 -15.55 -0.92
N LYS A 130 16.35 -15.33 -0.63
CA LYS A 130 15.22 -15.59 -1.54
C LYS A 130 14.89 -14.37 -2.39
N LYS A 131 14.33 -14.60 -3.56
CA LYS A 131 13.92 -13.53 -4.49
C LYS A 131 12.44 -13.22 -4.31
N TYR A 132 12.12 -11.94 -4.22
CA TYR A 132 10.77 -11.44 -4.02
C TYR A 132 10.41 -10.35 -5.02
N LEU A 133 9.13 -10.23 -5.30
CA LEU A 133 8.51 -9.19 -6.10
C LEU A 133 7.46 -8.43 -5.26
N ASP A 134 6.83 -7.43 -5.90
CA ASP A 134 5.73 -6.66 -5.31
C ASP A 134 4.64 -7.59 -4.75
N GLY A 135 4.31 -7.41 -3.47
CA GLY A 135 3.30 -8.20 -2.78
C GLY A 135 1.93 -8.16 -3.42
N GLY A 136 1.62 -7.08 -4.13
CA GLY A 136 0.36 -6.93 -4.85
C GLY A 136 0.17 -7.91 -6.01
N ILE A 137 1.15 -8.76 -6.32
CA ILE A 137 0.98 -9.90 -7.24
C ILE A 137 0.19 -11.00 -6.54
N ALA A 138 0.65 -11.42 -5.36
CA ALA A 138 0.04 -12.50 -4.61
C ALA A 138 -1.15 -12.03 -3.75
N ASN A 139 -1.02 -10.88 -3.08
CA ASN A 139 -2.07 -10.33 -2.23
C ASN A 139 -2.01 -8.80 -2.25
N SER A 140 -2.98 -8.15 -2.89
CA SER A 140 -3.03 -6.68 -2.97
C SER A 140 -3.62 -6.02 -1.72
N ILE A 141 -4.38 -6.77 -0.90
CA ILE A 141 -5.08 -6.29 0.31
C ILE A 141 -5.00 -7.39 1.38
N PRO A 142 -3.94 -7.43 2.21
CA PRO A 142 -3.66 -8.55 3.12
C PRO A 142 -4.51 -8.51 4.40
N VAL A 143 -5.83 -8.38 4.28
CA VAL A 143 -6.76 -8.37 5.41
C VAL A 143 -6.75 -9.69 6.19
N ASP A 144 -6.54 -10.80 5.49
CA ASP A 144 -6.47 -12.15 6.06
C ASP A 144 -5.29 -12.33 7.03
N TYR A 145 -4.26 -11.51 6.93
CA TYR A 145 -3.14 -11.52 7.87
C TYR A 145 -3.62 -11.26 9.31
N PHE A 146 -4.45 -10.24 9.50
CA PHE A 146 -4.98 -9.92 10.82
C PHE A 146 -6.18 -10.79 11.24
N GLU A 147 -7.03 -11.18 10.28
CA GLU A 147 -8.16 -12.07 10.58
C GLU A 147 -7.69 -13.42 11.17
N LYS A 148 -6.65 -14.04 10.58
CA LYS A 148 -6.08 -15.31 11.05
C LYS A 148 -5.46 -15.22 12.45
N GLN A 149 -5.14 -14.03 12.93
CA GLN A 149 -4.48 -13.79 14.21
C GLN A 149 -5.42 -13.22 15.28
N ASN A 150 -6.73 -13.19 15.01
CA ASN A 150 -7.77 -12.73 15.93
C ASN A 150 -7.50 -11.34 16.52
N TYR A 151 -7.29 -10.34 15.65
CA TYR A 151 -7.23 -8.95 16.08
C TYR A 151 -8.59 -8.46 16.55
N ASP A 152 -8.61 -7.63 17.61
CA ASP A 152 -9.84 -7.08 18.18
C ASP A 152 -10.53 -6.13 17.19
N LYS A 153 -9.75 -5.27 16.52
CA LYS A 153 -10.21 -4.30 15.53
C LYS A 153 -9.32 -4.31 14.30
N ILE A 154 -9.92 -4.19 13.12
CA ILE A 154 -9.20 -4.13 11.85
C ILE A 154 -9.72 -2.94 11.04
N ILE A 155 -8.81 -2.03 10.68
CA ILE A 155 -9.09 -0.91 9.78
C ILE A 155 -8.43 -1.21 8.43
N VAL A 156 -9.18 -1.00 7.34
CA VAL A 156 -8.69 -1.24 5.98
C VAL A 156 -8.78 0.05 5.18
N ILE A 157 -7.66 0.52 4.62
CA ILE A 157 -7.63 1.65 3.70
C ILE A 157 -7.46 1.12 2.29
N LEU A 158 -8.48 1.33 1.45
CA LEU A 158 -8.53 0.94 0.05
C LEU A 158 -8.30 2.16 -0.86
N THR A 159 -7.79 1.92 -2.05
CA THR A 159 -7.53 2.93 -3.08
C THR A 159 -8.50 2.85 -4.25
N ARG A 160 -9.57 2.08 -4.10
CA ARG A 160 -10.63 1.86 -5.09
C ARG A 160 -12.00 1.91 -4.44
N PRO A 161 -13.04 2.39 -5.15
CA PRO A 161 -14.40 2.40 -4.64
C PRO A 161 -14.98 0.98 -4.50
N ILE A 162 -16.11 0.88 -3.82
CA ILE A 162 -16.72 -0.39 -3.44
C ILE A 162 -17.13 -1.28 -4.63
N ASP A 163 -17.51 -0.69 -5.72
CA ASP A 163 -18.01 -1.33 -6.95
C ASP A 163 -16.88 -1.71 -7.92
N TYR A 164 -15.65 -1.24 -7.68
CA TYR A 164 -14.52 -1.57 -8.54
C TYR A 164 -14.24 -3.08 -8.54
N ARG A 165 -14.09 -3.63 -9.74
CA ARG A 165 -13.61 -5.01 -9.94
C ARG A 165 -12.46 -5.02 -10.95
N LYS A 166 -11.40 -5.72 -10.61
CA LYS A 166 -10.23 -5.87 -11.46
C LYS A 166 -10.59 -6.76 -12.66
N LYS A 167 -10.21 -6.32 -13.86
CA LYS A 167 -10.42 -7.08 -15.09
C LYS A 167 -9.28 -8.09 -15.31
N LYS A 168 -9.59 -9.20 -16.00
CA LYS A 168 -8.60 -10.19 -16.42
C LYS A 168 -7.56 -9.54 -17.35
N SER A 169 -6.27 -9.77 -17.05
CA SER A 169 -5.15 -9.34 -17.90
C SER A 169 -4.81 -10.43 -18.90
N THR A 170 -4.38 -10.06 -20.09
CA THR A 170 -3.83 -11.02 -21.07
C THR A 170 -2.45 -11.49 -20.62
N GLY A 171 -2.33 -12.77 -20.23
CA GLY A 171 -1.13 -13.30 -19.55
C GLY A 171 0.13 -13.49 -20.42
N VAL A 172 0.09 -13.21 -21.73
CA VAL A 172 1.19 -13.49 -22.67
C VAL A 172 2.50 -12.83 -22.25
N GLN A 173 2.45 -11.56 -21.82
CA GLN A 173 3.64 -10.82 -21.38
C GLN A 173 4.28 -11.42 -20.11
N PHE A 174 3.51 -12.07 -19.25
CA PHE A 174 4.03 -12.70 -18.03
C PHE A 174 4.81 -13.97 -18.35
N LYS A 175 4.36 -14.75 -19.35
CA LYS A 175 5.05 -15.96 -19.82
C LYS A 175 6.42 -15.65 -20.41
N VAL A 176 6.53 -14.53 -21.14
CA VAL A 176 7.81 -14.07 -21.69
C VAL A 176 8.76 -13.60 -20.57
N ALA A 177 8.25 -12.82 -19.60
CA ALA A 177 9.09 -12.24 -18.56
C ALA A 177 9.50 -13.24 -17.45
N TYR A 178 8.61 -14.20 -17.14
CA TYR A 178 8.74 -15.08 -15.97
C TYR A 178 8.61 -16.58 -16.30
N GLY A 179 8.91 -17.01 -17.52
CA GLY A 179 8.73 -18.39 -18.00
C GLY A 179 9.36 -19.48 -17.12
N LYS A 180 10.42 -19.15 -16.37
CA LYS A 180 11.08 -20.06 -15.42
C LYS A 180 10.31 -20.25 -14.09
N TYR A 181 9.23 -19.49 -13.85
CA TYR A 181 8.48 -19.46 -12.59
C TYR A 181 6.99 -19.71 -12.83
N PRO A 182 6.58 -20.96 -13.09
CA PRO A 182 5.19 -21.28 -13.47
C PRO A 182 4.16 -20.88 -12.41
N LYS A 183 4.45 -21.06 -11.12
CA LYS A 183 3.55 -20.66 -10.03
C LYS A 183 3.35 -19.15 -9.97
N LEU A 184 4.39 -18.36 -10.25
CA LEU A 184 4.27 -16.91 -10.34
C LEU A 184 3.40 -16.48 -11.51
N ILE A 185 3.52 -17.17 -12.68
CA ILE A 185 2.67 -16.90 -13.85
C ILE A 185 1.22 -17.19 -13.52
N GLU A 186 0.92 -18.34 -12.93
CA GLU A 186 -0.42 -18.72 -12.49
C GLU A 186 -1.01 -17.65 -11.55
N LYS A 187 -0.21 -17.17 -10.59
CA LYS A 187 -0.64 -16.11 -9.66
C LYS A 187 -0.92 -14.78 -10.36
N LEU A 188 -0.10 -14.40 -11.33
CA LEU A 188 -0.31 -13.20 -12.15
C LEU A 188 -1.58 -13.30 -13.03
N GLU A 189 -1.86 -14.47 -13.59
CA GLU A 189 -3.06 -14.73 -14.41
C GLU A 189 -4.34 -14.71 -13.57
N ASN A 190 -4.29 -15.22 -12.34
CA ASN A 190 -5.44 -15.30 -11.41
C ASN A 190 -5.59 -14.06 -10.50
N ARG A 191 -4.64 -13.13 -10.53
CA ARG A 191 -4.60 -11.95 -9.67
C ARG A 191 -5.90 -11.15 -9.64
N TYR A 192 -6.64 -11.11 -10.75
CA TYR A 192 -7.92 -10.39 -10.82
C TYR A 192 -9.00 -11.06 -9.98
N GLN A 193 -9.05 -12.40 -9.97
CA GLN A 193 -9.99 -13.17 -9.17
C GLN A 193 -9.67 -13.04 -7.68
N ASP A 194 -8.39 -13.23 -7.31
CA ASP A 194 -7.93 -13.11 -5.92
C ASP A 194 -8.27 -11.73 -5.35
N TYR A 195 -8.03 -10.68 -6.13
CA TYR A 195 -8.37 -9.30 -5.75
C TYR A 195 -9.88 -9.13 -5.55
N ASN A 196 -10.69 -9.56 -6.51
CA ASN A 196 -12.14 -9.41 -6.46
C ASN A 196 -12.75 -10.20 -5.30
N ASN A 197 -12.30 -11.44 -5.08
CA ASN A 197 -12.71 -12.26 -3.95
C ASN A 197 -12.35 -11.61 -2.60
N THR A 198 -11.16 -10.99 -2.52
CA THR A 198 -10.75 -10.25 -1.32
C THR A 198 -11.63 -9.03 -1.08
N VAL A 199 -11.97 -8.26 -2.12
CA VAL A 199 -12.88 -7.12 -2.00
C VAL A 199 -14.27 -7.56 -1.54
N GLU A 200 -14.83 -8.64 -2.10
CA GLU A 200 -16.13 -9.19 -1.68
C GLU A 200 -16.11 -9.66 -0.22
N ARG A 201 -15.02 -10.30 0.20
CA ARG A 201 -14.81 -10.69 1.60
C ARG A 201 -14.78 -9.46 2.51
N ILE A 202 -14.03 -8.40 2.14
CA ILE A 202 -13.96 -7.16 2.92
C ILE A 202 -15.35 -6.52 3.05
N VAL A 203 -16.12 -6.43 1.96
CA VAL A 203 -17.50 -5.89 2.00
C VAL A 203 -18.39 -6.71 2.94
N LYS A 204 -18.24 -8.04 2.97
CA LYS A 204 -18.97 -8.90 3.91
C LYS A 204 -18.55 -8.65 5.36
N LEU A 205 -17.25 -8.55 5.63
CA LEU A 205 -16.72 -8.26 6.97
C LEU A 205 -17.13 -6.88 7.48
N GLU A 206 -17.14 -5.88 6.60
CA GLU A 206 -17.59 -4.52 6.91
C GLU A 206 -19.07 -4.51 7.30
N LYS A 207 -19.94 -5.19 6.53
CA LYS A 207 -21.37 -5.35 6.88
C LYS A 207 -21.61 -6.07 8.22
N GLN A 208 -20.67 -6.91 8.64
CA GLN A 208 -20.70 -7.61 9.92
C GLN A 208 -20.11 -6.80 11.08
N GLY A 209 -19.62 -5.58 10.84
CA GLY A 209 -18.92 -4.76 11.82
C GLY A 209 -17.53 -5.29 12.22
N LYS A 210 -17.00 -6.30 11.54
CA LYS A 210 -15.70 -6.92 11.86
C LYS A 210 -14.51 -6.11 11.38
N VAL A 211 -14.69 -5.31 10.36
CA VAL A 211 -13.67 -4.38 9.84
C VAL A 211 -14.30 -3.02 9.61
N LEU A 212 -13.51 -1.96 9.79
CA LEU A 212 -13.86 -0.61 9.36
C LEU A 212 -13.10 -0.32 8.07
N VAL A 213 -13.79 0.14 7.02
CA VAL A 213 -13.17 0.43 5.74
C VAL A 213 -13.25 1.91 5.40
N ILE A 214 -12.11 2.47 4.96
CA ILE A 214 -12.02 3.80 4.36
C ILE A 214 -11.61 3.61 2.91
N ARG A 215 -12.41 4.16 1.98
CA ARG A 215 -12.18 4.05 0.54
C ARG A 215 -12.69 5.30 -0.17
N PRO A 216 -12.20 5.63 -1.37
CA PRO A 216 -12.76 6.72 -2.15
C PRO A 216 -14.19 6.37 -2.61
N ASP A 217 -15.06 7.39 -2.64
CA ASP A 217 -16.44 7.24 -3.11
C ASP A 217 -16.50 6.99 -4.62
N GLU A 218 -15.53 7.57 -5.37
CA GLU A 218 -15.43 7.48 -6.81
C GLU A 218 -14.08 6.88 -7.25
N GLU A 219 -14.01 6.42 -8.50
CA GLU A 219 -12.79 5.86 -9.04
C GLU A 219 -11.70 6.94 -9.19
N ILE A 220 -10.56 6.72 -8.53
CA ILE A 220 -9.36 7.56 -8.70
C ILE A 220 -8.77 7.33 -10.09
N THR A 221 -9.02 8.27 -11.01
CA THR A 221 -8.63 8.19 -12.41
C THR A 221 -7.24 8.78 -12.63
N ILE A 222 -6.20 8.06 -12.19
CA ILE A 222 -4.79 8.43 -12.46
C ILE A 222 -4.02 7.25 -13.03
N LYS A 223 -2.95 7.54 -13.75
CA LYS A 223 -2.03 6.52 -14.25
C LYS A 223 -1.30 5.84 -13.10
N ARG A 224 -0.91 4.56 -13.28
CA ARG A 224 -0.07 3.86 -12.29
C ARG A 224 1.21 4.63 -11.96
N LEU A 225 1.78 5.31 -12.95
CA LEU A 225 2.96 6.16 -12.86
C LEU A 225 2.56 7.59 -13.24
N GLU A 226 1.61 8.15 -12.48
CA GLU A 226 1.20 9.53 -12.69
C GLU A 226 2.38 10.46 -12.38
N LYS A 227 2.60 11.43 -13.28
CA LYS A 227 3.64 12.46 -13.14
C LYS A 227 3.08 13.87 -12.99
N ASP A 228 1.78 14.02 -13.18
CA ASP A 228 1.07 15.27 -12.99
C ASP A 228 0.93 15.52 -11.48
N THR A 229 1.61 16.53 -10.99
CA THR A 229 1.65 16.90 -9.57
C THR A 229 0.29 17.35 -9.05
N ASP A 230 -0.52 18.02 -9.88
CA ASP A 230 -1.84 18.50 -9.48
C ASP A 230 -2.81 17.33 -9.28
N LYS A 231 -2.70 16.30 -10.13
CA LYS A 231 -3.47 15.07 -9.94
C LYS A 231 -3.04 14.30 -8.69
N LEU A 232 -1.74 14.26 -8.40
CA LEU A 232 -1.25 13.62 -7.17
C LEU A 232 -1.72 14.36 -5.92
N GLN A 233 -1.67 15.71 -5.94
CA GLN A 233 -2.20 16.55 -4.88
C GLN A 233 -3.70 16.30 -4.71
N HIS A 234 -4.47 16.29 -5.79
CA HIS A 234 -5.91 16.04 -5.75
C HIS A 234 -6.26 14.68 -5.11
N VAL A 235 -5.53 13.62 -5.45
CA VAL A 235 -5.73 12.29 -4.85
C VAL A 235 -5.41 12.29 -3.36
N TYR A 236 -4.37 13.00 -2.94
CA TYR A 236 -4.04 13.17 -1.54
C TYR A 236 -5.14 13.96 -0.81
N ASP A 237 -5.64 15.05 -1.38
CA ASP A 237 -6.71 15.88 -0.79
C ASP A 237 -8.02 15.09 -0.66
N LEU A 238 -8.32 14.21 -1.61
CA LEU A 238 -9.42 13.26 -1.49
C LEU A 238 -9.24 12.33 -0.28
N GLY A 239 -8.01 11.85 -0.04
CA GLY A 239 -7.67 11.07 1.14
C GLY A 239 -7.85 11.86 2.44
N ILE A 240 -7.45 13.12 2.48
CA ILE A 240 -7.70 14.04 3.62
C ILE A 240 -9.20 14.20 3.85
N LYS A 241 -9.97 14.45 2.80
CA LYS A 241 -11.44 14.60 2.89
C LYS A 241 -12.08 13.36 3.49
N ASN A 242 -11.88 12.19 2.88
CA ASN A 242 -12.49 10.94 3.34
C ASN A 242 -11.98 10.51 4.73
N GLY A 243 -10.72 10.82 5.05
CA GLY A 243 -10.16 10.64 6.39
C GLY A 243 -10.92 11.45 7.43
N LYS A 244 -11.14 12.75 7.19
CA LYS A 244 -11.89 13.64 8.08
C LYS A 244 -13.36 13.21 8.24
N GLU A 245 -14.01 12.86 7.15
CA GLU A 245 -15.40 12.36 7.16
C GLU A 245 -15.55 11.04 7.93
N SER A 246 -14.49 10.22 7.96
CA SER A 246 -14.49 8.93 8.65
C SER A 246 -14.01 8.99 10.10
N ILE A 247 -13.44 10.10 10.58
CA ILE A 247 -12.68 10.11 11.84
C ILE A 247 -13.52 9.77 13.06
N GLU A 248 -14.74 10.26 13.14
CA GLU A 248 -15.62 9.96 14.27
C GLU A 248 -16.07 8.49 14.24
N ARG A 249 -16.34 7.95 13.07
CA ARG A 249 -16.64 6.52 12.89
C ARG A 249 -15.44 5.65 13.30
N VAL A 250 -14.21 6.08 12.99
CA VAL A 250 -12.97 5.38 13.42
C VAL A 250 -12.84 5.41 14.94
N LYS A 251 -13.02 6.56 15.58
CA LYS A 251 -12.95 6.69 17.04
C LYS A 251 -13.98 5.81 17.74
N ASN A 252 -15.23 5.84 17.28
CA ASN A 252 -16.29 5.02 17.84
C ASN A 252 -15.98 3.52 17.68
N TYR A 253 -15.55 3.08 16.49
CA TYR A 253 -15.16 1.69 16.22
C TYR A 253 -14.02 1.22 17.13
N LEU A 254 -13.08 2.09 17.49
CA LEU A 254 -11.97 1.77 18.38
C LEU A 254 -12.35 1.84 19.87
N ALA A 255 -13.46 2.48 20.23
CA ALA A 255 -13.93 2.61 21.61
C ALA A 255 -14.84 1.43 22.04
N GLU A 256 -15.45 0.73 21.11
CA GLU A 256 -16.23 -0.50 21.33
C GLU A 256 -15.34 -1.70 21.68
#